data_ee2680e7d75b2ae2a3b33a636d9bd0e1
#
_entry.id   ee2680e7d75b2ae2a3b33a636d9bd0e1
#
_cell.length_a   1.000
_cell.length_b   1.000
_cell.length_c   1.000
_cell.angle_alpha   90.00
_cell.angle_beta   90.00
_cell.angle_gamma   90.00
#
_symmetry.space_group_name_H-M   'P 1'
#
loop_
_entity.id
_entity.type
_entity.pdbx_description
1 polymer ?
#
loop_
_entity_poly.entity_id
_entity_poly.type
_entity_poly.pdbx_seq_one_letter_code
_entity_poly.pdbx_strand_id
1 'polypeptide(L)'
;GKTDEFYRLSSMTTGDPIDKLALKYEPDNNMSNNHLDALWHSGPLQMFSPENISNTETVSLIRNTNDITIGITRGSNQVDLSKYNIQLIAANSIYDYKNNFGDGNKNIIYHPCADEEDNKLSLQTRLHTLRFVKDVAMPFSITEQTSGKAIEIGGKTTINLIDYLLKSKPEAMGDQEYLDRRYQWDINIRIGDKEENGYIALSITINNWTYWFQPTDM
;
A
#
# COMPACT_ATOMS: atom_id res chain seq x y z
N GLY A 1 -13.93 17.70 5.50
CA GLY A 1 -12.52 17.52 5.13
C GLY A 1 -12.35 18.02 3.70
N LYS A 2 -11.20 18.59 3.39
CA LYS A 2 -10.85 18.80 1.98
C LYS A 2 -10.76 17.40 1.39
N THR A 3 -11.65 17.08 0.44
CA THR A 3 -11.42 15.94 -0.43
C THR A 3 -10.14 16.27 -1.20
N ASP A 4 -9.17 15.36 -1.14
CA ASP A 4 -8.01 15.39 -2.02
C ASP A 4 -8.58 15.59 -3.44
N GLU A 5 -8.00 16.46 -4.22
CA GLU A 5 -8.51 16.80 -5.57
C GLU A 5 -8.61 15.59 -6.51
N PHE A 6 -7.96 14.48 -6.13
CA PHE A 6 -7.96 13.22 -6.86
C PHE A 6 -9.07 12.24 -6.47
N TYR A 7 -9.76 12.44 -5.34
CA TYR A 7 -10.89 11.60 -4.93
C TYR A 7 -12.21 12.15 -5.47
N ARG A 8 -12.97 11.29 -6.14
CA ARG A 8 -14.29 11.63 -6.68
C ARG A 8 -15.32 10.58 -6.27
N LEU A 9 -16.43 11.03 -5.77
CA LEU A 9 -17.63 10.20 -5.64
C LEU A 9 -18.40 10.20 -6.96
N SER A 10 -19.00 9.06 -7.31
CA SER A 10 -19.94 9.00 -8.42
C SER A 10 -21.10 9.98 -8.19
N SER A 11 -21.56 10.62 -9.25
CA SER A 11 -22.75 11.49 -9.19
C SER A 11 -23.98 10.66 -8.86
N MET A 12 -24.70 11.05 -7.80
CA MET A 12 -25.93 10.44 -7.34
C MET A 12 -27.07 11.44 -7.37
N THR A 13 -28.24 10.99 -7.78
CA THR A 13 -29.48 11.76 -7.72
C THR A 13 -30.50 11.11 -6.77
N THR A 14 -31.48 11.88 -6.28
CA THR A 14 -32.53 11.34 -5.42
C THR A 14 -33.24 10.18 -6.12
N GLY A 15 -33.26 9.00 -5.47
CA GLY A 15 -33.86 7.79 -6.01
C GLY A 15 -32.88 6.85 -6.72
N ASP A 16 -31.61 7.26 -6.90
CA ASP A 16 -30.60 6.32 -7.37
C ASP A 16 -30.34 5.23 -6.33
N PRO A 17 -30.17 3.98 -6.77
CA PRO A 17 -29.84 2.89 -5.85
C PRO A 17 -28.40 3.05 -5.35
N ILE A 18 -28.17 2.65 -4.08
CA ILE A 18 -26.88 2.81 -3.39
C ILE A 18 -25.74 2.07 -4.10
N ASP A 19 -26.03 1.03 -4.86
CA ASP A 19 -25.03 0.27 -5.62
C ASP A 19 -24.35 1.06 -6.75
N LYS A 20 -24.91 2.22 -7.12
CA LYS A 20 -24.27 3.17 -8.03
C LYS A 20 -23.18 4.03 -7.34
N LEU A 21 -23.16 4.05 -6.00
CA LEU A 21 -22.17 4.83 -5.27
C LEU A 21 -20.80 4.18 -5.40
N ALA A 22 -19.87 4.90 -5.95
CA ALA A 22 -18.48 4.52 -6.05
C ALA A 22 -17.55 5.68 -5.70
N LEU A 23 -16.46 5.35 -5.03
CA LEU A 23 -15.33 6.23 -4.84
C LEU A 23 -14.30 5.95 -5.92
N LYS A 24 -13.80 6.96 -6.59
CA LYS A 24 -12.75 6.87 -7.61
C LYS A 24 -11.54 7.67 -7.20
N TYR A 25 -10.37 7.09 -7.42
CA TYR A 25 -9.09 7.77 -7.32
C TYR A 25 -8.49 7.87 -8.72
N GLU A 26 -8.31 9.09 -9.20
CA GLU A 26 -7.93 9.38 -10.58
C GLU A 26 -6.73 10.34 -10.61
N PRO A 27 -5.53 9.91 -10.19
CA PRO A 27 -4.34 10.73 -10.27
C PRO A 27 -3.89 10.89 -11.73
N ASP A 28 -3.17 11.95 -12.02
CA ASP A 28 -2.67 12.27 -13.36
C ASP A 28 -1.82 11.11 -13.92
N ASN A 29 -2.12 10.67 -15.14
CA ASN A 29 -1.46 9.56 -15.82
C ASN A 29 -1.47 8.24 -15.03
N ASN A 30 -2.39 8.05 -14.07
CA ASN A 30 -2.43 6.96 -13.11
C ASN A 30 -1.15 6.85 -12.25
N MET A 31 -0.44 7.93 -12.02
CA MET A 31 0.75 8.00 -11.18
C MET A 31 0.44 8.78 -9.90
N SER A 32 0.82 8.22 -8.76
CA SER A 32 0.62 8.82 -7.44
C SER A 32 1.95 8.94 -6.71
N ASN A 33 2.35 10.15 -6.42
CA ASN A 33 3.46 10.50 -5.52
C ASN A 33 3.01 11.51 -4.46
N ASN A 34 1.70 11.55 -4.18
CA ASN A 34 1.08 12.49 -3.26
C ASN A 34 0.90 11.89 -1.89
N HIS A 35 0.85 12.76 -0.89
CA HIS A 35 0.31 12.39 0.42
C HIS A 35 -1.19 12.13 0.27
N LEU A 36 -1.67 10.97 0.75
CA LEU A 36 -3.08 10.63 0.74
C LEU A 36 -3.68 10.81 2.13
N ASP A 37 -4.66 11.68 2.24
CA ASP A 37 -5.44 11.85 3.46
C ASP A 37 -6.11 10.54 3.88
N ALA A 38 -6.33 10.37 5.18
CA ALA A 38 -6.97 9.18 5.72
C ALA A 38 -8.41 9.06 5.20
N LEU A 39 -8.65 8.04 4.39
CA LEU A 39 -9.96 7.69 3.86
C LEU A 39 -10.54 6.53 4.67
N TRP A 40 -11.72 6.72 5.25
CA TRP A 40 -12.37 5.74 6.09
C TRP A 40 -13.66 5.25 5.47
N HIS A 41 -13.90 3.94 5.56
CA HIS A 41 -15.13 3.29 5.16
C HIS A 41 -15.74 2.56 6.35
N SER A 42 -17.07 2.70 6.53
CA SER A 42 -17.86 1.86 7.43
C SER A 42 -18.70 0.87 6.66
N GLY A 43 -18.90 -0.32 7.21
CA GLY A 43 -19.94 -1.21 6.71
C GLY A 43 -21.33 -0.58 6.83
N PRO A 44 -22.33 -1.19 6.20
CA PRO A 44 -23.71 -0.71 6.34
C PRO A 44 -24.16 -0.77 7.79
N LEU A 45 -24.69 0.36 8.28
CA LEU A 45 -25.30 0.43 9.61
C LEU A 45 -26.66 -0.28 9.59
N GLN A 46 -26.99 -0.97 10.69
CA GLN A 46 -28.34 -1.50 10.85
C GLN A 46 -29.30 -0.32 11.11
N MET A 47 -30.43 -0.29 10.39
CA MET A 47 -31.46 0.69 10.69
C MET A 47 -32.10 0.37 12.04
N PHE A 48 -32.11 1.33 12.95
CA PHE A 48 -32.77 1.19 14.24
C PHE A 48 -34.28 1.00 14.04
N SER A 49 -34.83 0.03 14.74
CA SER A 49 -36.30 -0.01 14.90
C SER A 49 -36.76 1.17 15.77
N PRO A 50 -37.79 1.94 15.37
CA PRO A 50 -38.28 3.06 16.13
C PRO A 50 -38.75 2.72 17.56
N GLU A 51 -38.94 1.42 17.82
CA GLU A 51 -39.41 0.91 19.11
C GLU A 51 -38.31 0.72 20.16
N ASN A 52 -37.03 0.82 19.76
CA ASN A 52 -35.91 0.64 20.67
C ASN A 52 -35.14 1.95 20.89
N ILE A 53 -35.55 2.70 21.93
CA ILE A 53 -35.06 4.06 22.25
C ILE A 53 -33.61 4.08 22.81
N SER A 54 -32.95 2.95 23.05
CA SER A 54 -31.63 2.91 23.70
C SER A 54 -30.64 1.96 23.06
N ASN A 55 -30.63 1.84 21.72
CA ASN A 55 -29.63 1.02 21.05
C ASN A 55 -28.36 1.82 20.81
N THR A 56 -27.25 1.30 21.32
CA THR A 56 -25.89 1.77 20.96
C THR A 56 -25.37 0.86 19.85
N GLU A 57 -24.98 1.42 18.73
CA GLU A 57 -24.33 0.68 17.65
C GLU A 57 -22.85 1.03 17.60
N THR A 58 -22.02 0.00 17.46
CA THR A 58 -20.58 0.18 17.26
C THR A 58 -20.28 0.21 15.76
N VAL A 59 -19.77 1.32 15.28
CA VAL A 59 -19.34 1.50 13.89
C VAL A 59 -17.87 1.11 13.77
N SER A 60 -17.61 0.03 13.05
CA SER A 60 -16.24 -0.36 12.70
C SER A 60 -15.80 0.38 11.44
N LEU A 61 -14.67 1.05 11.52
CA LEU A 61 -14.08 1.78 10.39
C LEU A 61 -12.86 1.02 9.85
N ILE A 62 -12.79 0.92 8.53
CA ILE A 62 -11.61 0.44 7.79
C ILE A 62 -10.95 1.64 7.15
N ARG A 63 -9.65 1.82 7.36
CA ARG A 63 -8.89 2.86 6.68
C ARG A 63 -8.49 2.36 5.28
N ASN A 64 -8.90 3.10 4.27
CA ASN A 64 -8.66 2.79 2.85
C ASN A 64 -7.39 3.44 2.29
N THR A 65 -6.52 3.94 3.16
CA THR A 65 -5.20 4.46 2.79
C THR A 65 -4.12 3.83 3.64
N ASN A 66 -2.96 3.58 3.05
CA ASN A 66 -1.79 3.03 3.72
C ASN A 66 -0.61 3.98 3.62
N ASP A 67 0.18 4.02 4.69
CA ASP A 67 1.43 4.73 4.79
C ASP A 67 2.55 3.68 4.83
N ILE A 68 3.43 3.68 3.84
CA ILE A 68 4.52 2.72 3.72
C ILE A 68 5.84 3.47 3.84
N THR A 69 6.63 3.15 4.87
CA THR A 69 8.00 3.64 5.00
C THR A 69 8.95 2.57 4.47
N ILE A 70 9.87 2.94 3.58
CA ILE A 70 10.86 2.03 3.00
C ILE A 70 12.25 2.51 3.35
N GLY A 71 13.06 1.60 3.88
CA GLY A 71 14.48 1.76 4.11
C GLY A 71 15.28 0.63 3.45
N ILE A 72 16.52 0.92 3.06
CA ILE A 72 17.47 -0.08 2.56
C ILE A 72 18.75 0.00 3.38
N THR A 73 19.28 -1.15 3.79
CA THR A 73 20.55 -1.24 4.49
C THR A 73 21.52 -2.15 3.76
N ARG A 74 22.81 -1.80 3.74
CA ARG A 74 23.92 -2.61 3.23
C ARG A 74 24.97 -2.76 4.33
N GLY A 75 25.13 -3.95 4.85
CA GLY A 75 25.90 -4.17 6.07
C GLY A 75 25.25 -3.45 7.25
N SER A 76 25.99 -2.51 7.88
CA SER A 76 25.51 -1.63 8.97
C SER A 76 25.07 -0.24 8.48
N ASN A 77 25.22 0.07 7.20
CA ASN A 77 24.96 1.40 6.66
C ASN A 77 23.59 1.47 5.99
N GLN A 78 22.91 2.59 6.17
CA GLN A 78 21.73 2.93 5.39
C GLN A 78 22.15 3.37 3.99
N VAL A 79 21.32 3.02 3.00
CA VAL A 79 21.55 3.35 1.60
C VAL A 79 20.80 4.64 1.26
N ASP A 80 21.42 5.50 0.48
CA ASP A 80 20.80 6.72 -0.04
C ASP A 80 19.75 6.37 -1.11
N LEU A 81 18.48 6.48 -0.73
CA LEU A 81 17.35 6.12 -1.58
C LEU A 81 17.06 7.12 -2.71
N SER A 82 17.64 8.33 -2.65
CA SER A 82 17.51 9.31 -3.75
C SER A 82 18.06 8.79 -5.09
N LYS A 83 18.89 7.75 -5.04
CA LYS A 83 19.49 7.10 -6.21
C LYS A 83 18.63 5.96 -6.80
N TYR A 84 17.49 5.66 -6.18
CA TYR A 84 16.65 4.55 -6.56
C TYR A 84 15.27 5.01 -7.02
N ASN A 85 14.77 4.35 -8.04
CA ASN A 85 13.37 4.43 -8.42
C ASN A 85 12.62 3.31 -7.69
N ILE A 86 11.73 3.68 -6.78
CA ILE A 86 10.90 2.77 -6.00
C ILE A 86 9.48 2.91 -6.50
N GLN A 87 8.87 1.80 -6.89
CA GLN A 87 7.48 1.81 -7.35
C GLN A 87 6.68 0.62 -6.84
N LEU A 88 5.42 0.86 -6.60
CA LEU A 88 4.40 -0.13 -6.28
C LEU A 88 3.24 0.07 -7.25
N ILE A 89 2.72 -1.02 -7.82
CA ILE A 89 1.59 -0.95 -8.75
C ILE A 89 0.40 -1.68 -8.13
N ALA A 90 -0.79 -1.09 -8.20
CA ALA A 90 -2.00 -1.73 -7.70
C ALA A 90 -3.22 -1.35 -8.52
N ALA A 91 -4.07 -2.34 -8.82
CA ALA A 91 -5.36 -2.12 -9.45
C ALA A 91 -6.42 -1.81 -8.37
N ASN A 92 -6.37 -0.59 -7.80
CA ASN A 92 -7.17 -0.20 -6.65
C ASN A 92 -7.77 1.22 -6.76
N SER A 93 -8.10 1.65 -7.97
CA SER A 93 -8.58 3.01 -8.24
C SER A 93 -10.08 3.24 -7.98
N ILE A 94 -10.89 2.19 -7.85
CA ILE A 94 -12.35 2.31 -7.70
C ILE A 94 -12.86 1.38 -6.60
N TYR A 95 -13.69 1.93 -5.71
CA TYR A 95 -14.37 1.20 -4.63
C TYR A 95 -15.87 1.40 -4.73
N ASP A 96 -16.62 0.31 -4.62
CA ASP A 96 -18.07 0.35 -4.46
C ASP A 96 -18.48 0.75 -3.02
N TYR A 97 -19.78 0.88 -2.79
CA TYR A 97 -20.32 1.23 -1.47
C TYR A 97 -20.09 0.16 -0.38
N LYS A 98 -19.72 -1.06 -0.77
CA LYS A 98 -19.35 -2.16 0.14
C LYS A 98 -17.85 -2.25 0.37
N ASN A 99 -17.08 -1.31 -0.17
CA ASN A 99 -15.62 -1.30 -0.11
C ASN A 99 -14.95 -2.44 -0.91
N ASN A 100 -15.65 -3.01 -1.89
CA ASN A 100 -15.04 -3.90 -2.87
C ASN A 100 -14.50 -3.09 -4.03
N PHE A 101 -13.60 -3.69 -4.79
CA PHE A 101 -13.16 -3.07 -6.02
C PHE A 101 -14.29 -3.00 -7.04
N GLY A 102 -14.51 -1.81 -7.58
CA GLY A 102 -15.51 -1.56 -8.59
C GLY A 102 -15.02 -1.96 -10.00
N ASP A 103 -15.98 -2.05 -10.92
CA ASP A 103 -15.69 -2.29 -12.33
C ASP A 103 -14.84 -1.16 -12.93
N GLY A 104 -13.92 -1.52 -13.80
CA GLY A 104 -13.04 -0.57 -14.48
C GLY A 104 -11.86 -0.09 -13.65
N ASN A 105 -11.51 -0.79 -12.56
CA ASN A 105 -10.30 -0.52 -11.81
C ASN A 105 -9.07 -0.40 -12.72
N LYS A 106 -8.27 0.64 -12.48
CA LYS A 106 -7.03 0.90 -13.20
C LYS A 106 -5.83 0.63 -12.30
N ASN A 107 -4.73 0.25 -12.92
CA ASN A 107 -3.45 0.23 -12.23
C ASN A 107 -3.02 1.65 -11.89
N ILE A 108 -2.76 1.88 -10.62
CA ILE A 108 -2.10 3.09 -10.12
C ILE A 108 -0.65 2.74 -9.84
N ILE A 109 0.26 3.58 -10.30
CA ILE A 109 1.69 3.48 -10.02
C ILE A 109 2.01 4.43 -8.88
N TYR A 110 2.34 3.87 -7.72
CA TYR A 110 2.71 4.63 -6.54
C TYR A 110 4.23 4.80 -6.47
N HIS A 111 4.65 6.03 -6.29
CA HIS A 111 6.04 6.45 -6.09
C HIS A 111 6.22 7.12 -4.72
N PRO A 112 7.46 7.27 -4.24
CA PRO A 112 7.76 8.08 -3.07
C PRO A 112 7.14 9.47 -3.15
N CYS A 113 6.60 9.93 -2.01
CA CYS A 113 6.01 11.27 -1.91
C CYS A 113 7.06 12.36 -2.13
N ALA A 114 6.69 13.34 -2.96
CA ALA A 114 7.58 14.44 -3.33
C ALA A 114 7.61 15.58 -2.28
N ASP A 115 6.52 15.73 -1.49
CA ASP A 115 6.23 16.93 -0.69
C ASP A 115 6.67 16.83 0.78
N GLU A 116 7.42 15.82 1.19
CA GLU A 116 7.87 15.77 2.58
C GLU A 116 9.05 16.73 2.75
N GLU A 117 8.83 17.83 3.49
CA GLU A 117 9.81 18.90 3.83
C GLU A 117 11.06 18.41 4.54
N ASP A 118 11.11 17.17 4.99
CA ASP A 118 12.27 16.58 5.64
C ASP A 118 13.21 15.91 4.64
N ASN A 119 14.06 16.69 4.00
CA ASN A 119 15.23 16.24 3.20
C ASN A 119 16.22 15.31 3.95
N LYS A 120 15.88 14.79 5.10
CA LYS A 120 16.53 13.66 5.78
C LYS A 120 16.19 12.31 5.14
N LEU A 121 15.38 12.31 4.13
CA LEU A 121 14.77 11.14 3.47
C LEU A 121 15.65 10.45 2.43
N SER A 122 16.91 10.85 2.28
CA SER A 122 17.83 10.01 1.53
C SER A 122 17.97 8.59 2.09
N LEU A 123 17.65 8.37 3.36
CA LEU A 123 17.82 7.09 4.06
C LEU A 123 16.52 6.30 4.23
N GLN A 124 15.37 6.98 4.17
CA GLN A 124 14.04 6.38 4.19
C GLN A 124 13.13 7.16 3.25
N THR A 125 12.14 6.50 2.68
CA THR A 125 11.13 7.14 1.84
C THR A 125 9.75 6.63 2.17
N ARG A 126 8.72 7.44 1.87
CA ARG A 126 7.33 7.09 2.13
C ARG A 126 6.52 7.03 0.86
N LEU A 127 5.68 6.02 0.77
CA LEU A 127 4.64 5.89 -0.24
C LEU A 127 3.28 5.90 0.46
N HIS A 128 2.34 6.65 -0.09
CA HIS A 128 0.95 6.59 0.31
C HIS A 128 0.17 5.83 -0.76
N THR A 129 -0.57 4.80 -0.33
CA THR A 129 -1.34 3.96 -1.26
C THR A 129 -2.77 3.84 -0.79
N LEU A 130 -3.66 3.44 -1.70
CA LEU A 130 -4.99 2.99 -1.32
C LEU A 130 -4.93 1.59 -0.69
N ARG A 131 -6.10 1.14 -0.20
CA ARG A 131 -6.30 -0.11 0.53
C ARG A 131 -5.66 -1.32 -0.16
N PHE A 132 -5.07 -2.18 0.64
CA PHE A 132 -4.55 -3.48 0.22
C PHE A 132 -5.66 -4.52 0.23
N VAL A 133 -5.71 -5.34 -0.82
CA VAL A 133 -6.65 -6.46 -0.92
C VAL A 133 -5.86 -7.73 -1.22
N LYS A 134 -6.09 -8.77 -0.41
CA LYS A 134 -5.28 -10.00 -0.38
C LYS A 134 -5.18 -10.71 -1.74
N ASP A 135 -6.23 -10.66 -2.55
CA ASP A 135 -6.31 -11.36 -3.83
C ASP A 135 -5.89 -10.47 -5.02
N VAL A 136 -5.38 -9.27 -4.75
CA VAL A 136 -4.91 -8.34 -5.77
C VAL A 136 -3.39 -8.24 -5.71
N ALA A 137 -2.74 -8.62 -6.80
CA ALA A 137 -1.29 -8.49 -6.90
C ALA A 137 -0.85 -7.03 -6.81
N MET A 138 0.21 -6.79 -6.05
CA MET A 138 0.86 -5.50 -5.89
C MET A 138 2.34 -5.61 -6.26
N PRO A 139 2.66 -5.56 -7.57
CA PRO A 139 4.04 -5.55 -8.05
C PRO A 139 4.85 -4.42 -7.39
N PHE A 140 5.93 -4.80 -6.73
CA PHE A 140 6.86 -3.90 -6.07
C PHE A 140 8.25 -4.09 -6.63
N SER A 141 8.93 -3.00 -6.97
CA SER A 141 10.28 -3.02 -7.51
C SER A 141 11.12 -1.82 -7.05
N ILE A 142 12.43 -2.03 -6.99
CA ILE A 142 13.41 -1.01 -6.65
C ILE A 142 14.52 -1.09 -7.70
N THR A 143 14.79 0.00 -8.39
CA THR A 143 15.77 0.06 -9.48
C THR A 143 16.74 1.21 -9.25
N GLU A 144 18.03 0.97 -9.31
CA GLU A 144 19.04 2.02 -9.25
C GLU A 144 18.98 2.89 -10.51
N GLN A 145 18.84 4.21 -10.33
CA GLN A 145 18.62 5.12 -11.47
C GLN A 145 19.79 5.21 -12.43
N THR A 146 21.01 5.14 -11.92
CA THR A 146 22.23 5.32 -12.74
C THR A 146 22.51 4.09 -13.62
N SER A 147 22.39 2.89 -13.04
CA SER A 147 22.72 1.64 -13.75
C SER A 147 21.51 1.00 -14.43
N GLY A 148 20.28 1.39 -14.02
CA GLY A 148 19.05 0.72 -14.43
C GLY A 148 18.90 -0.69 -13.84
N LYS A 149 19.77 -1.11 -12.91
CA LYS A 149 19.74 -2.44 -12.29
C LYS A 149 18.73 -2.47 -11.15
N ALA A 150 17.87 -3.49 -11.16
CA ALA A 150 16.93 -3.73 -10.08
C ALA A 150 17.61 -4.47 -8.92
N ILE A 151 17.14 -4.20 -7.69
CA ILE A 151 17.45 -5.04 -6.53
C ILE A 151 16.64 -6.31 -6.65
N GLU A 152 17.31 -7.46 -6.64
CA GLU A 152 16.61 -8.73 -6.64
C GLU A 152 16.15 -9.11 -5.22
N ILE A 153 14.88 -9.42 -5.09
CA ILE A 153 14.24 -9.84 -3.83
C ILE A 153 13.72 -11.27 -4.03
N GLY A 154 14.32 -12.24 -3.34
CA GLY A 154 13.99 -13.66 -3.54
C GLY A 154 14.19 -14.11 -5.00
N GLY A 155 15.29 -13.71 -5.63
CA GLY A 155 15.62 -14.04 -7.01
C GLY A 155 14.76 -13.36 -8.08
N LYS A 156 13.94 -12.37 -7.72
CA LYS A 156 13.04 -11.64 -8.63
C LYS A 156 13.28 -10.13 -8.56
N THR A 157 13.28 -9.48 -9.71
CA THR A 157 13.38 -8.01 -9.83
C THR A 157 12.08 -7.29 -9.48
N THR A 158 10.97 -8.03 -9.49
CA THR A 158 9.64 -7.54 -9.07
C THR A 158 8.96 -8.62 -8.24
N ILE A 159 8.47 -8.25 -7.06
CA ILE A 159 7.76 -9.14 -6.15
C ILE A 159 6.31 -8.69 -5.98
N ASN A 160 5.44 -9.60 -5.54
CA ASN A 160 4.13 -9.22 -5.01
C ASN A 160 4.28 -8.81 -3.55
N LEU A 161 4.13 -7.52 -3.22
CA LEU A 161 4.32 -7.03 -1.86
C LEU A 161 3.35 -7.68 -0.88
N ILE A 162 2.10 -7.94 -1.28
CA ILE A 162 1.08 -8.57 -0.43
C ILE A 162 1.57 -9.92 0.14
N ASP A 163 2.27 -10.73 -0.65
CA ASP A 163 2.76 -12.04 -0.19
C ASP A 163 3.73 -11.89 0.99
N TYR A 164 4.53 -10.83 1.01
CA TYR A 164 5.46 -10.57 2.12
C TYR A 164 4.79 -9.93 3.32
N LEU A 165 3.82 -9.02 3.10
CA LEU A 165 3.02 -8.45 4.18
C LEU A 165 2.28 -9.56 4.94
N LEU A 166 1.67 -10.50 4.23
CA LEU A 166 0.93 -11.62 4.82
C LEU A 166 1.81 -12.61 5.57
N LYS A 167 3.10 -12.74 5.23
CA LYS A 167 4.05 -13.54 6.01
C LYS A 167 4.28 -13.01 7.43
N SER A 168 4.08 -11.72 7.66
CA SER A 168 4.19 -11.09 8.99
C SER A 168 2.88 -11.17 9.81
N LYS A 169 1.85 -11.80 9.27
CA LYS A 169 0.52 -11.90 9.89
C LYS A 169 0.53 -12.90 11.05
N PRO A 170 -0.14 -12.58 12.19
CA PRO A 170 -0.43 -13.56 13.23
C PRO A 170 -1.27 -14.72 12.69
N GLU A 171 -0.94 -15.95 13.11
CA GLU A 171 -1.55 -17.18 12.58
C GLU A 171 -3.08 -17.22 12.75
N ALA A 172 -3.59 -16.69 13.85
CA ALA A 172 -5.02 -16.70 14.18
C ALA A 172 -5.84 -15.61 13.43
N MET A 173 -5.20 -14.73 12.66
CA MET A 173 -5.87 -13.61 11.98
C MET A 173 -6.12 -13.93 10.51
N GLY A 174 -7.28 -13.55 9.98
CA GLY A 174 -7.58 -13.65 8.55
C GLY A 174 -6.71 -12.69 7.71
N ASP A 175 -6.40 -13.08 6.48
CA ASP A 175 -5.49 -12.28 5.63
C ASP A 175 -6.01 -10.87 5.37
N GLN A 176 -7.26 -10.72 4.93
CA GLN A 176 -7.85 -9.42 4.69
C GLN A 176 -8.03 -8.62 5.98
N GLU A 177 -8.41 -9.29 7.07
CA GLU A 177 -8.52 -8.65 8.38
C GLU A 177 -7.19 -8.04 8.83
N TYR A 178 -6.08 -8.74 8.61
CA TYR A 178 -4.75 -8.23 8.93
C TYR A 178 -4.39 -6.98 8.12
N LEU A 179 -4.65 -7.00 6.82
CA LEU A 179 -4.42 -5.86 5.94
C LEU A 179 -5.31 -4.66 6.29
N ASP A 180 -6.56 -4.90 6.70
CA ASP A 180 -7.53 -3.86 7.06
C ASP A 180 -7.28 -3.23 8.43
N ARG A 181 -6.67 -3.98 9.36
CA ARG A 181 -6.33 -3.49 10.71
C ARG A 181 -5.05 -2.69 10.76
N ARG A 182 -4.25 -2.72 9.70
CA ARG A 182 -2.98 -1.99 9.60
C ARG A 182 -3.03 -1.01 8.44
N TYR A 183 -2.46 0.16 8.70
CA TYR A 183 -2.28 1.17 7.66
C TYR A 183 -0.86 1.74 7.64
N GLN A 184 -0.04 1.38 8.62
CA GLN A 184 1.37 1.77 8.71
C GLN A 184 2.25 0.54 8.52
N TRP A 185 3.17 0.63 7.56
CA TRP A 185 4.04 -0.45 7.15
C TRP A 185 5.48 0.05 7.09
N ASP A 186 6.31 -0.42 8.01
CA ASP A 186 7.75 -0.15 7.99
C ASP A 186 8.46 -1.31 7.30
N ILE A 187 9.03 -1.06 6.13
CA ILE A 187 9.70 -2.06 5.31
C ILE A 187 11.18 -1.71 5.25
N ASN A 188 12.04 -2.59 5.77
CA ASN A 188 13.47 -2.48 5.64
C ASN A 188 14.04 -3.66 4.84
N ILE A 189 14.80 -3.37 3.77
CA ILE A 189 15.42 -4.38 2.94
C ILE A 189 16.91 -4.34 3.17
N ARG A 190 17.47 -5.44 3.68
CA ARG A 190 18.91 -5.61 3.81
C ARG A 190 19.45 -6.22 2.52
N ILE A 191 20.40 -5.51 1.89
CA ILE A 191 21.01 -5.96 0.63
C ILE A 191 22.46 -6.38 0.80
N GLY A 192 22.89 -7.27 -0.09
CA GLY A 192 24.29 -7.65 -0.34
C GLY A 192 24.67 -7.41 -1.79
N ASP A 193 25.95 -7.50 -2.06
CA ASP A 193 26.48 -7.43 -3.42
C ASP A 193 26.17 -8.73 -4.17
N LYS A 194 25.83 -8.58 -5.43
CA LYS A 194 25.73 -9.67 -6.40
C LYS A 194 26.85 -9.51 -7.44
N GLU A 195 27.27 -10.61 -8.04
CA GLU A 195 28.18 -10.57 -9.17
C GLU A 195 27.68 -9.61 -10.25
N GLU A 196 28.60 -9.02 -11.02
CA GLU A 196 28.30 -8.03 -12.08
C GLU A 196 27.72 -6.70 -11.59
N ASN A 197 28.09 -6.23 -10.37
CA ASN A 197 27.66 -4.95 -9.78
C ASN A 197 26.14 -4.81 -9.58
N GLY A 198 25.43 -5.91 -9.34
CA GLY A 198 24.04 -5.92 -8.91
C GLY A 198 23.90 -5.95 -7.40
N TYR A 199 22.64 -5.90 -6.93
CA TYR A 199 22.28 -6.07 -5.53
C TYR A 199 21.24 -7.15 -5.37
N ILE A 200 21.37 -7.90 -4.28
CA ILE A 200 20.40 -8.92 -3.90
C ILE A 200 19.94 -8.69 -2.47
N ALA A 201 18.63 -8.84 -2.23
CA ALA A 201 18.10 -8.77 -0.88
C ALA A 201 18.49 -10.02 -0.08
N LEU A 202 19.09 -9.81 1.08
CA LEU A 202 19.43 -10.86 2.05
C LEU A 202 18.29 -11.09 3.02
N SER A 203 17.52 -10.04 3.33
CA SER A 203 16.30 -10.12 4.14
C SER A 203 15.36 -8.97 3.82
N ILE A 204 14.09 -9.17 4.14
CA ILE A 204 13.07 -8.14 4.21
C ILE A 204 12.47 -8.15 5.61
N THR A 205 12.47 -7.00 6.28
CA THR A 205 11.84 -6.79 7.57
C THR A 205 10.59 -5.95 7.37
N ILE A 206 9.46 -6.45 7.84
CA ILE A 206 8.18 -5.74 7.79
C ILE A 206 7.71 -5.53 9.22
N ASN A 207 7.65 -4.26 9.65
CA ASN A 207 7.48 -3.86 11.04
C ASN A 207 8.56 -4.56 11.90
N ASN A 208 8.19 -5.51 12.74
CA ASN A 208 9.14 -6.22 13.62
C ASN A 208 9.38 -7.67 13.18
N TRP A 209 8.89 -8.07 12.01
CA TRP A 209 9.04 -9.41 11.49
C TRP A 209 10.03 -9.45 10.34
N THR A 210 11.01 -10.40 10.39
CA THR A 210 12.07 -10.51 9.38
C THR A 210 12.00 -11.83 8.66
N TYR A 211 11.96 -11.79 7.34
CA TYR A 211 12.16 -12.93 6.45
C TYR A 211 13.58 -12.91 5.88
N TRP A 212 14.30 -14.01 6.05
CA TRP A 212 15.64 -14.20 5.50
C TRP A 212 15.56 -15.02 4.23
N PHE A 213 16.17 -14.53 3.16
CA PHE A 213 16.26 -15.27 1.93
C PHE A 213 17.32 -16.37 2.05
N GLN A 214 17.00 -17.58 1.62
CA GLN A 214 17.94 -18.71 1.60
C GLN A 214 18.75 -18.66 0.31
N PRO A 215 19.93 -19.31 0.25
CA PRO A 215 20.74 -19.41 -0.97
C PRO A 215 19.96 -20.00 -2.17
N THR A 216 18.96 -20.81 -1.91
CA THR A 216 18.07 -21.39 -2.94
C THR A 216 17.02 -20.40 -3.46
N ASP A 217 16.83 -19.27 -2.76
CA ASP A 217 15.89 -18.20 -3.15
C ASP A 217 16.60 -17.10 -3.98
N MET A 218 17.92 -17.23 -4.21
CA MET A 218 18.77 -16.18 -4.78
C MET A 218 19.23 -16.52 -6.22
#